data_1ed4900f77354fb0db7f17b5912d1d41
#
_entry.id   1ed4900f77354fb0db7f17b5912d1d41
#
_cell.length_a   1.000
_cell.length_b   1.000
_cell.length_c   1.000
_cell.angle_alpha   90.00
_cell.angle_beta   90.00
_cell.angle_gamma   90.00
#
_symmetry.space_group_name_H-M   'P 1'
#
loop_
_entity.id
_entity.type
_entity.pdbx_description
1 polymer ?
#
loop_
_entity_poly.entity_id
_entity_poly.type
_entity_poly.pdbx_seq_one_letter_code
_entity_poly.pdbx_strand_id
1 'polypeptide(L)'
;MAKSKAKILVVDDNSGIRAALKVLLPLHFSQVELIPSPKELVTKMTDFRPDVVLLDMNFHTDINTGNEGLYWLSEIKKRTPETEVVLFTAYADIQLAVEGMKRGAFDFIVKPWDNDKLVETLKAAYDRTGKKEKAVVPPSSMKMFWGKGPAMSGIRQTVEKIAATDATVLITGENGTGKDVLAGEIHRMSDRSLRPMVCVDAGAITETLFESELFGHVKGAFTDAHTDHVGKFEQANGGTLFLDEIGNIPPHLQAKLLRALQNRCITRVGDDKSIPVDIRLICATNKDLKQMVANGEFRQDLYYRINTFELHLPALRERTDEIAPLAEMFIAKFAQKYRRDMKGLSAEALELLRNHSWSGNIRELSNCIEKAVILSENELLTAADIEIVPARASGSIEVSSTDTLEETEEKAIRAAMARFGGNLSMVAKSLEISRPTLYAKLKKYNI
;
A
#
# COMPACT_ATOMS: atom_id res chain seq x y z
N MET A 1 8.56 4.90 -24.20
CA MET A 1 8.34 3.93 -23.10
C MET A 1 8.69 2.53 -23.61
N ALA A 2 9.33 1.69 -22.79
CA ALA A 2 9.60 0.29 -23.18
C ALA A 2 8.26 -0.46 -23.27
N LYS A 3 8.07 -1.23 -24.36
CA LYS A 3 6.88 -2.06 -24.56
C LYS A 3 6.87 -3.21 -23.55
N SER A 4 5.68 -3.56 -23.04
CA SER A 4 5.50 -4.75 -22.20
C SER A 4 5.82 -6.01 -23.01
N LYS A 5 6.49 -6.99 -22.40
CA LYS A 5 6.80 -8.29 -23.02
C LYS A 5 5.55 -9.22 -23.09
N ALA A 6 4.41 -8.79 -22.56
CA ALA A 6 3.18 -9.55 -22.57
C ALA A 6 2.73 -9.95 -23.97
N LYS A 7 2.27 -11.20 -24.08
CA LYS A 7 1.62 -11.75 -25.27
C LYS A 7 0.11 -11.58 -25.13
N ILE A 8 -0.47 -10.72 -25.94
CA ILE A 8 -1.91 -10.42 -25.91
C ILE A 8 -2.61 -11.09 -27.08
N LEU A 9 -3.62 -11.88 -26.78
CA LEU A 9 -4.53 -12.43 -27.79
C LEU A 9 -5.89 -11.72 -27.69
N VAL A 10 -6.34 -11.14 -28.78
CA VAL A 10 -7.67 -10.52 -28.89
C VAL A 10 -8.60 -11.44 -29.68
N VAL A 11 -9.75 -11.72 -29.12
CA VAL A 11 -10.81 -12.52 -29.76
C VAL A 11 -12.06 -11.68 -29.83
N ASP A 12 -12.38 -11.16 -31.01
CA ASP A 12 -13.52 -10.28 -31.25
C ASP A 12 -13.95 -10.43 -32.72
N ASP A 13 -15.21 -10.61 -33.02
CA ASP A 13 -15.72 -10.82 -34.38
C ASP A 13 -15.88 -9.52 -35.17
N ASN A 14 -15.92 -8.37 -34.50
CA ASN A 14 -16.05 -7.06 -35.10
C ASN A 14 -14.73 -6.60 -35.77
N SER A 15 -14.72 -6.46 -37.07
CA SER A 15 -13.55 -6.06 -37.86
C SER A 15 -13.04 -4.64 -37.52
N GLY A 16 -13.95 -3.71 -37.18
CA GLY A 16 -13.61 -2.33 -36.80
C GLY A 16 -12.89 -2.28 -35.45
N ILE A 17 -13.36 -3.05 -34.47
CA ILE A 17 -12.71 -3.19 -33.14
C ILE A 17 -11.32 -3.81 -33.31
N ARG A 18 -11.22 -4.92 -34.07
CA ARG A 18 -9.89 -5.52 -34.30
C ARG A 18 -8.94 -4.56 -35.03
N ALA A 19 -9.40 -3.77 -35.99
CA ALA A 19 -8.59 -2.77 -36.67
C ALA A 19 -8.08 -1.69 -35.71
N ALA A 20 -8.92 -1.17 -34.81
CA ALA A 20 -8.54 -0.19 -33.80
C ALA A 20 -7.51 -0.77 -32.83
N LEU A 21 -7.73 -1.98 -32.31
CA LEU A 21 -6.83 -2.64 -31.36
C LEU A 21 -5.50 -3.06 -32.00
N LYS A 22 -5.50 -3.40 -33.31
CA LYS A 22 -4.30 -3.69 -34.10
C LYS A 22 -3.35 -2.48 -34.20
N VAL A 23 -3.88 -1.27 -34.13
CA VAL A 23 -3.07 -0.03 -34.13
C VAL A 23 -2.64 0.31 -32.69
N LEU A 24 -3.54 0.20 -31.72
CA LEU A 24 -3.32 0.62 -30.33
C LEU A 24 -2.38 -0.31 -29.58
N LEU A 25 -2.66 -1.61 -29.53
CA LEU A 25 -1.97 -2.54 -28.64
C LEU A 25 -0.48 -2.73 -28.94
N PRO A 26 -0.02 -2.78 -30.23
CA PRO A 26 1.40 -2.88 -30.54
C PRO A 26 2.25 -1.67 -30.11
N LEU A 27 1.64 -0.55 -29.74
CA LEU A 27 2.34 0.60 -29.16
C LEU A 27 2.81 0.28 -27.73
N HIS A 28 2.10 -0.58 -27.02
CA HIS A 28 2.27 -0.87 -25.60
C HIS A 28 2.80 -2.28 -25.32
N PHE A 29 2.52 -3.26 -26.20
CA PHE A 29 2.86 -4.68 -26.03
C PHE A 29 3.74 -5.16 -27.19
N SER A 30 4.66 -6.09 -26.91
CA SER A 30 5.62 -6.59 -27.91
C SER A 30 5.01 -7.61 -28.87
N GLN A 31 4.05 -8.39 -28.41
CA GLN A 31 3.40 -9.46 -29.19
C GLN A 31 1.88 -9.36 -29.02
N VAL A 32 1.18 -9.14 -30.13
CA VAL A 32 -0.28 -9.01 -30.16
C VAL A 32 -0.79 -9.80 -31.36
N GLU A 33 -1.70 -10.75 -31.11
CA GLU A 33 -2.44 -11.45 -32.12
C GLU A 33 -3.94 -11.16 -31.99
N LEU A 34 -4.65 -11.11 -33.12
CA LEU A 34 -6.07 -10.85 -33.16
C LEU A 34 -6.73 -11.91 -34.04
N ILE A 35 -7.78 -12.55 -33.51
CA ILE A 35 -8.56 -13.57 -34.22
C ILE A 35 -10.05 -13.16 -34.29
N PRO A 36 -10.73 -13.47 -35.41
CA PRO A 36 -12.12 -13.06 -35.59
C PRO A 36 -13.14 -14.03 -34.94
N SER A 37 -12.69 -15.21 -34.53
CA SER A 37 -13.58 -16.25 -34.00
C SER A 37 -12.90 -17.07 -32.94
N PRO A 38 -13.62 -17.47 -31.90
CA PRO A 38 -13.10 -18.35 -30.88
C PRO A 38 -12.80 -19.78 -31.36
N LYS A 39 -13.20 -20.14 -32.59
CA LYS A 39 -12.86 -21.45 -33.20
C LYS A 39 -11.34 -21.65 -33.33
N GLU A 40 -10.60 -20.58 -33.54
CA GLU A 40 -9.13 -20.60 -33.63
C GLU A 40 -8.45 -20.52 -32.27
N LEU A 41 -9.23 -20.27 -31.21
CA LEU A 41 -8.71 -20.01 -29.87
C LEU A 41 -7.85 -21.16 -29.35
N VAL A 42 -8.34 -22.41 -29.48
CA VAL A 42 -7.63 -23.60 -28.98
C VAL A 42 -6.24 -23.77 -29.62
N THR A 43 -6.16 -23.55 -30.94
CA THR A 43 -4.88 -23.59 -31.66
C THR A 43 -3.96 -22.45 -31.21
N LYS A 44 -4.46 -21.24 -31.10
CA LYS A 44 -3.69 -20.09 -30.64
C LYS A 44 -3.24 -20.19 -29.18
N MET A 45 -4.02 -20.79 -28.30
CA MET A 45 -3.58 -21.08 -26.92
C MET A 45 -2.35 -22.01 -26.89
N THR A 46 -2.24 -22.94 -27.82
CA THR A 46 -1.11 -23.87 -27.91
C THR A 46 0.11 -23.23 -28.60
N ASP A 47 -0.10 -22.56 -29.72
CA ASP A 47 1.00 -22.06 -30.60
C ASP A 47 1.55 -20.72 -30.11
N PHE A 48 0.65 -19.77 -29.84
CA PHE A 48 1.02 -18.41 -29.42
C PHE A 48 1.27 -18.35 -27.91
N ARG A 49 0.58 -19.17 -27.12
CA ARG A 49 0.65 -19.19 -25.62
C ARG A 49 0.48 -17.79 -25.02
N PRO A 50 -0.70 -17.17 -25.17
CA PRO A 50 -0.94 -15.82 -24.69
C PRO A 50 -0.84 -15.77 -23.17
N ASP A 51 -0.33 -14.65 -22.66
CA ASP A 51 -0.36 -14.33 -21.23
C ASP A 51 -1.72 -13.77 -20.83
N VAL A 52 -2.31 -12.95 -21.71
CA VAL A 52 -3.63 -12.33 -21.49
C VAL A 52 -4.48 -12.50 -22.75
N VAL A 53 -5.72 -12.87 -22.55
CA VAL A 53 -6.76 -12.94 -23.60
C VAL A 53 -7.77 -11.82 -23.35
N LEU A 54 -7.96 -10.93 -24.34
CA LEU A 54 -9.10 -10.00 -24.39
C LEU A 54 -10.22 -10.70 -25.17
N LEU A 55 -11.28 -11.09 -24.49
CA LEU A 55 -12.31 -11.98 -24.99
C LEU A 55 -13.66 -11.25 -25.13
N ASP A 56 -14.18 -11.15 -26.33
CA ASP A 56 -15.55 -10.68 -26.53
C ASP A 56 -16.57 -11.62 -25.88
N MET A 57 -17.61 -11.04 -25.32
CA MET A 57 -18.71 -11.79 -24.71
C MET A 57 -19.71 -12.35 -25.74
N ASN A 58 -19.83 -11.72 -26.92
CA ASN A 58 -20.80 -12.06 -27.93
C ASN A 58 -20.14 -12.17 -29.30
N PHE A 59 -20.24 -13.34 -29.96
CA PHE A 59 -19.64 -13.64 -31.26
C PHE A 59 -20.62 -13.77 -32.40
N HIS A 60 -21.95 -13.64 -32.18
CA HIS A 60 -22.97 -13.70 -33.22
C HIS A 60 -24.00 -12.61 -33.04
N THR A 61 -24.31 -11.92 -34.15
CA THR A 61 -25.20 -10.75 -34.22
C THR A 61 -26.68 -11.04 -33.98
N ASP A 62 -27.12 -12.30 -33.95
CA ASP A 62 -28.54 -12.62 -33.93
C ASP A 62 -29.12 -13.05 -32.58
N ILE A 63 -28.30 -13.40 -31.58
CA ILE A 63 -28.77 -13.75 -30.22
C ILE A 63 -27.74 -13.26 -29.18
N ASN A 64 -27.99 -12.09 -28.63
CA ASN A 64 -27.17 -11.52 -27.51
C ASN A 64 -27.39 -12.30 -26.20
N THR A 65 -26.89 -13.52 -26.06
CA THR A 65 -27.03 -14.29 -24.82
C THR A 65 -25.81 -14.20 -23.91
N GLY A 66 -24.64 -13.70 -24.39
CA GLY A 66 -23.38 -13.63 -23.62
C GLY A 66 -22.82 -14.98 -23.17
N ASN A 67 -23.54 -16.08 -23.42
CA ASN A 67 -23.17 -17.42 -22.96
C ASN A 67 -21.94 -17.97 -23.69
N GLU A 68 -21.64 -17.53 -24.90
CA GLU A 68 -20.46 -17.96 -25.64
C GLU A 68 -19.17 -17.45 -25.00
N GLY A 69 -19.11 -16.17 -24.60
CA GLY A 69 -17.95 -15.63 -23.91
C GLY A 69 -17.69 -16.34 -22.57
N LEU A 70 -18.73 -16.64 -21.79
CA LEU A 70 -18.63 -17.42 -20.56
C LEU A 70 -18.17 -18.86 -20.77
N TYR A 71 -18.64 -19.49 -21.85
CA TYR A 71 -18.18 -20.83 -22.24
C TYR A 71 -16.67 -20.83 -22.56
N TRP A 72 -16.24 -19.89 -23.42
CA TRP A 72 -14.84 -19.81 -23.80
C TRP A 72 -13.92 -19.38 -22.65
N LEU A 73 -14.37 -18.51 -21.77
CA LEU A 73 -13.68 -18.21 -20.51
C LEU A 73 -13.41 -19.50 -19.71
N SER A 74 -14.45 -20.32 -19.54
CA SER A 74 -14.33 -21.59 -18.80
C SER A 74 -13.37 -22.57 -19.49
N GLU A 75 -13.39 -22.64 -20.82
CA GLU A 75 -12.47 -23.49 -21.61
C GLU A 75 -11.02 -22.99 -21.53
N ILE A 76 -10.78 -21.68 -21.57
CA ILE A 76 -9.43 -21.10 -21.38
C ILE A 76 -8.91 -21.46 -19.99
N LYS A 77 -9.68 -21.16 -18.93
CA LYS A 77 -9.27 -21.40 -17.55
C LYS A 77 -9.07 -22.89 -17.23
N LYS A 78 -9.80 -23.77 -17.88
CA LYS A 78 -9.62 -25.24 -17.74
C LYS A 78 -8.32 -25.74 -18.39
N ARG A 79 -7.93 -25.19 -19.55
CA ARG A 79 -6.77 -25.64 -20.34
C ARG A 79 -5.47 -24.94 -19.90
N THR A 80 -5.55 -23.65 -19.62
CA THR A 80 -4.42 -22.79 -19.27
C THR A 80 -4.82 -21.90 -18.09
N PRO A 81 -4.85 -22.43 -16.86
CA PRO A 81 -5.25 -21.68 -15.67
C PRO A 81 -4.41 -20.40 -15.43
N GLU A 82 -3.16 -20.43 -15.91
CA GLU A 82 -2.21 -19.32 -15.80
C GLU A 82 -2.46 -18.16 -16.78
N THR A 83 -3.27 -18.36 -17.83
CA THR A 83 -3.63 -17.29 -18.78
C THR A 83 -4.74 -16.45 -18.16
N GLU A 84 -4.52 -15.14 -18.07
CA GLU A 84 -5.56 -14.24 -17.59
C GLU A 84 -6.52 -13.84 -18.71
N VAL A 85 -7.80 -13.68 -18.36
CA VAL A 85 -8.85 -13.33 -19.31
C VAL A 85 -9.48 -12.01 -18.87
N VAL A 86 -9.50 -11.04 -19.77
CA VAL A 86 -10.23 -9.78 -19.63
C VAL A 86 -11.43 -9.86 -20.58
N LEU A 87 -12.63 -9.66 -20.04
CA LEU A 87 -13.85 -9.72 -20.83
C LEU A 87 -14.10 -8.37 -21.53
N PHE A 88 -14.58 -8.42 -22.77
CA PHE A 88 -14.87 -7.24 -23.56
C PHE A 88 -16.36 -7.24 -23.91
N THR A 89 -17.14 -6.32 -23.32
CA THR A 89 -18.59 -6.42 -23.28
C THR A 89 -19.29 -5.11 -23.71
N ALA A 90 -20.49 -5.22 -24.26
CA ALA A 90 -21.36 -4.06 -24.49
C ALA A 90 -22.04 -3.61 -23.17
N TYR A 91 -22.51 -2.38 -23.11
CA TYR A 91 -23.15 -1.79 -21.93
C TYR A 91 -24.35 -2.56 -21.38
N ALA A 92 -25.05 -3.30 -22.26
CA ALA A 92 -26.22 -4.11 -21.90
C ALA A 92 -25.90 -5.40 -21.14
N ASP A 93 -24.64 -5.84 -21.14
CA ASP A 93 -24.24 -7.19 -20.67
C ASP A 93 -23.46 -7.18 -19.33
N ILE A 94 -23.60 -6.13 -18.52
CA ILE A 94 -22.87 -5.99 -17.24
C ILE A 94 -23.15 -7.16 -16.28
N GLN A 95 -24.36 -7.71 -16.27
CA GLN A 95 -24.70 -8.86 -15.43
C GLN A 95 -23.91 -10.11 -15.84
N LEU A 96 -23.68 -10.30 -17.13
CA LEU A 96 -22.87 -11.39 -17.68
C LEU A 96 -21.38 -11.17 -17.38
N ALA A 97 -20.90 -9.93 -17.37
CA ALA A 97 -19.55 -9.60 -16.95
C ALA A 97 -19.31 -9.97 -15.47
N VAL A 98 -20.26 -9.68 -14.58
CA VAL A 98 -20.22 -10.09 -13.17
C VAL A 98 -20.19 -11.61 -13.02
N GLU A 99 -20.94 -12.34 -13.82
CA GLU A 99 -20.89 -13.81 -13.84
C GLU A 99 -19.53 -14.32 -14.34
N GLY A 100 -18.96 -13.65 -15.36
CA GLY A 100 -17.61 -13.94 -15.84
C GLY A 100 -16.52 -13.74 -14.77
N MET A 101 -16.65 -12.71 -13.96
CA MET A 101 -15.75 -12.49 -12.81
C MET A 101 -15.80 -13.66 -11.80
N LYS A 102 -17.00 -14.15 -11.49
CA LYS A 102 -17.19 -15.34 -10.63
C LYS A 102 -16.58 -16.61 -11.23
N ARG A 103 -16.50 -16.71 -12.55
CA ARG A 103 -15.89 -17.84 -13.29
C ARG A 103 -14.38 -17.68 -13.51
N GLY A 104 -13.77 -16.64 -12.94
CA GLY A 104 -12.32 -16.47 -12.92
C GLY A 104 -11.79 -15.55 -14.03
N ALA A 105 -12.58 -14.68 -14.64
CA ALA A 105 -12.06 -13.57 -15.42
C ALA A 105 -11.27 -12.62 -14.50
N PHE A 106 -10.26 -11.98 -15.06
CA PHE A 106 -9.44 -11.00 -14.32
C PHE A 106 -10.22 -9.70 -14.10
N ASP A 107 -10.85 -9.20 -15.18
CA ASP A 107 -11.62 -7.94 -15.18
C ASP A 107 -12.50 -7.90 -16.43
N PHE A 108 -13.30 -6.84 -16.57
CA PHE A 108 -14.06 -6.58 -17.77
C PHE A 108 -13.93 -5.12 -18.23
N ILE A 109 -14.07 -4.91 -19.53
CA ILE A 109 -14.03 -3.60 -20.18
C ILE A 109 -15.30 -3.42 -21.00
N VAL A 110 -15.96 -2.26 -20.84
CA VAL A 110 -17.20 -1.94 -21.54
C VAL A 110 -16.89 -1.22 -22.86
N LYS A 111 -17.57 -1.62 -23.94
CA LYS A 111 -17.53 -0.98 -25.25
C LYS A 111 -18.55 0.20 -25.30
N PRO A 112 -18.19 1.41 -25.75
CA PRO A 112 -16.85 1.85 -26.18
C PRO A 112 -15.91 2.06 -24.98
N TRP A 113 -14.62 1.82 -25.21
CA TRP A 113 -13.60 1.82 -24.16
C TRP A 113 -12.76 3.11 -24.17
N ASP A 114 -12.10 3.36 -23.05
CA ASP A 114 -10.99 4.29 -22.90
C ASP A 114 -9.67 3.56 -23.18
N ASN A 115 -8.80 4.14 -24.02
CA ASN A 115 -7.56 3.51 -24.44
C ASN A 115 -6.56 3.31 -23.31
N ASP A 116 -6.44 4.28 -22.41
CA ASP A 116 -5.50 4.21 -21.31
C ASP A 116 -5.94 3.16 -20.29
N LYS A 117 -7.25 3.14 -19.98
CA LYS A 117 -7.86 2.14 -19.09
C LYS A 117 -7.73 0.72 -19.64
N LEU A 118 -7.94 0.53 -20.96
CA LEU A 118 -7.76 -0.78 -21.61
C LEU A 118 -6.32 -1.27 -21.45
N VAL A 119 -5.34 -0.40 -21.75
CA VAL A 119 -3.93 -0.75 -21.67
C VAL A 119 -3.50 -1.02 -20.22
N GLU A 120 -4.00 -0.24 -19.26
CA GLU A 120 -3.75 -0.46 -17.82
C GLU A 120 -4.31 -1.80 -17.35
N THR A 121 -5.55 -2.13 -17.70
CA THR A 121 -6.19 -3.39 -17.33
C THR A 121 -5.44 -4.59 -17.91
N LEU A 122 -5.03 -4.54 -19.18
CA LEU A 122 -4.26 -5.62 -19.81
C LEU A 122 -2.86 -5.77 -19.19
N LYS A 123 -2.21 -4.69 -18.78
CA LYS A 123 -0.95 -4.73 -18.04
C LYS A 123 -1.13 -5.35 -16.65
N ALA A 124 -2.16 -4.94 -15.93
CA ALA A 124 -2.49 -5.50 -14.62
C ALA A 124 -2.81 -7.00 -14.70
N ALA A 125 -3.54 -7.44 -15.74
CA ALA A 125 -3.79 -8.85 -16.00
C ALA A 125 -2.49 -9.62 -16.24
N TYR A 126 -1.57 -9.08 -17.06
CA TYR A 126 -0.26 -9.69 -17.28
C TYR A 126 0.58 -9.78 -16.00
N ASP A 127 0.53 -8.75 -15.18
CA ASP A 127 1.25 -8.73 -13.90
C ASP A 127 0.78 -9.86 -12.96
N ARG A 128 -0.51 -10.23 -13.02
CA ARG A 128 -1.09 -11.34 -12.27
C ARG A 128 -0.64 -12.72 -12.77
N THR A 129 -0.29 -12.91 -14.05
CA THR A 129 0.13 -14.22 -14.57
C THR A 129 1.43 -14.76 -13.92
N GLY A 130 2.15 -13.94 -13.16
CA GLY A 130 3.43 -14.29 -12.54
C GLY A 130 4.56 -14.53 -13.55
N LYS A 131 4.31 -14.36 -14.86
CA LYS A 131 5.31 -14.49 -15.94
C LYS A 131 6.15 -13.23 -16.13
N LYS A 132 5.78 -12.10 -15.51
CA LYS A 132 6.78 -11.10 -15.23
C LYS A 132 7.92 -11.84 -14.55
N GLU A 133 9.12 -11.89 -15.16
CA GLU A 133 10.33 -12.16 -14.39
C GLU A 133 10.09 -11.47 -13.06
N LYS A 134 10.12 -12.24 -11.96
CA LYS A 134 9.82 -11.67 -10.64
C LYS A 134 10.62 -10.40 -10.54
N ALA A 135 10.07 -9.32 -11.07
CA ALA A 135 10.52 -8.00 -10.74
C ALA A 135 10.22 -7.99 -9.26
N VAL A 136 11.26 -8.23 -8.50
CA VAL A 136 11.35 -7.85 -7.11
C VAL A 136 10.64 -6.51 -7.10
N VAL A 137 9.40 -6.45 -6.57
CA VAL A 137 8.76 -5.17 -6.33
C VAL A 137 9.75 -4.49 -5.40
N PRO A 138 10.54 -3.53 -5.90
CA PRO A 138 11.48 -2.87 -5.02
C PRO A 138 10.61 -2.25 -3.95
N PRO A 139 10.88 -2.52 -2.68
CA PRO A 139 10.27 -1.78 -1.61
C PRO A 139 10.56 -0.33 -1.93
N SER A 140 9.54 0.47 -2.08
CA SER A 140 9.51 1.83 -2.60
C SER A 140 10.64 2.10 -3.62
N SER A 141 10.31 2.50 -4.83
CA SER A 141 11.30 2.91 -5.86
C SER A 141 12.15 4.13 -5.40
N MET A 142 11.92 4.61 -4.19
CA MET A 142 12.66 5.68 -3.54
C MET A 142 13.90 5.10 -2.86
N LYS A 143 15.07 5.54 -3.29
CA LYS A 143 16.32 5.35 -2.55
C LYS A 143 16.20 6.08 -1.22
N MET A 144 16.73 5.47 -0.16
CA MET A 144 16.82 6.11 1.14
C MET A 144 17.59 7.42 1.03
N PHE A 145 16.98 8.52 1.46
CA PHE A 145 17.70 9.77 1.65
C PHE A 145 18.47 9.70 2.98
N TRP A 146 19.78 9.74 2.88
CA TRP A 146 20.66 9.74 4.05
C TRP A 146 21.04 11.17 4.39
N GLY A 147 20.40 11.75 5.41
CA GLY A 147 20.79 13.04 5.93
C GLY A 147 22.22 13.06 6.49
N LYS A 148 22.77 14.26 6.62
CA LYS A 148 24.11 14.48 7.19
C LYS A 148 24.10 14.57 8.72
N GLY A 149 22.93 14.58 9.35
CA GLY A 149 22.76 14.66 10.79
C GLY A 149 23.33 13.44 11.53
N PRO A 150 23.74 13.58 12.80
CA PRO A 150 24.37 12.50 13.55
C PRO A 150 23.47 11.29 13.74
N ALA A 151 22.16 11.48 13.91
CA ALA A 151 21.19 10.41 14.08
C ALA A 151 21.14 9.50 12.85
N MET A 152 20.98 10.08 11.65
CA MET A 152 20.90 9.31 10.39
C MET A 152 22.25 8.72 10.00
N SER A 153 23.36 9.39 10.31
CA SER A 153 24.71 8.86 10.10
C SER A 153 24.97 7.61 10.95
N GLY A 154 24.52 7.57 12.19
CA GLY A 154 24.61 6.41 13.06
C GLY A 154 23.78 5.22 12.56
N ILE A 155 22.53 5.50 12.13
CA ILE A 155 21.66 4.47 11.51
C ILE A 155 22.32 3.90 10.26
N ARG A 156 22.85 4.75 9.38
CA ARG A 156 23.52 4.34 8.15
C ARG A 156 24.69 3.42 8.43
N GLN A 157 25.60 3.80 9.36
CA GLN A 157 26.75 2.96 9.74
C GLN A 157 26.31 1.60 10.28
N THR A 158 25.23 1.57 11.06
CA THR A 158 24.67 0.31 11.57
C THR A 158 24.12 -0.53 10.43
N VAL A 159 23.34 0.06 9.51
CA VAL A 159 22.80 -0.61 8.34
C VAL A 159 23.92 -1.21 7.48
N GLU A 160 25.00 -0.47 7.20
CA GLU A 160 26.15 -0.96 6.43
C GLU A 160 26.78 -2.22 7.04
N LYS A 161 26.80 -2.31 8.39
CA LYS A 161 27.33 -3.49 9.10
C LYS A 161 26.39 -4.69 9.08
N ILE A 162 25.08 -4.46 9.28
CA ILE A 162 24.09 -5.54 9.42
C ILE A 162 23.54 -6.00 8.09
N ALA A 163 23.65 -5.21 7.02
CA ALA A 163 23.07 -5.52 5.73
C ALA A 163 23.59 -6.83 5.13
N ALA A 164 24.89 -7.11 5.28
CA ALA A 164 25.51 -8.34 4.80
C ALA A 164 25.22 -9.58 5.67
N THR A 165 24.39 -9.45 6.73
CA THR A 165 24.03 -10.56 7.61
C THR A 165 22.58 -10.98 7.42
N ASP A 166 22.24 -12.20 7.85
CA ASP A 166 20.84 -12.68 7.92
C ASP A 166 20.14 -12.31 9.24
N ALA A 167 20.73 -11.42 10.04
CA ALA A 167 20.16 -11.02 11.31
C ALA A 167 18.80 -10.32 11.12
N THR A 168 17.88 -10.60 12.04
CA THR A 168 16.58 -9.94 12.07
C THR A 168 16.74 -8.49 12.48
N VAL A 169 16.03 -7.58 11.80
CA VAL A 169 16.05 -6.16 12.08
C VAL A 169 14.65 -5.70 12.45
N LEU A 170 14.52 -4.99 13.57
CA LEU A 170 13.31 -4.31 13.98
C LEU A 170 13.49 -2.80 13.77
N ILE A 171 12.66 -2.20 12.92
CA ILE A 171 12.65 -0.77 12.65
C ILE A 171 11.51 -0.14 13.44
N THR A 172 11.84 0.76 14.36
CA THR A 172 10.84 1.52 15.15
C THR A 172 10.81 2.98 14.73
N GLY A 173 9.69 3.65 14.93
CA GLY A 173 9.53 5.07 14.61
C GLY A 173 8.11 5.42 14.23
N GLU A 174 7.79 6.71 14.23
CA GLU A 174 6.46 7.24 13.92
C GLU A 174 6.00 6.88 12.51
N ASN A 175 4.69 7.03 12.27
CA ASN A 175 4.13 6.85 10.92
C ASN A 175 4.69 7.88 9.94
N GLY A 176 5.02 7.44 8.73
CA GLY A 176 5.51 8.32 7.68
C GLY A 176 6.99 8.73 7.80
N THR A 177 7.77 8.14 8.72
CA THR A 177 9.22 8.40 8.86
C THR A 177 10.07 7.74 7.78
N GLY A 178 9.51 6.76 7.02
CA GLY A 178 10.20 6.04 5.95
C GLY A 178 10.76 4.68 6.39
N LYS A 179 10.09 3.99 7.31
CA LYS A 179 10.48 2.63 7.78
C LYS A 179 10.55 1.62 6.63
N ASP A 180 9.60 1.68 5.71
CA ASP A 180 9.54 0.87 4.50
C ASP A 180 10.70 1.15 3.53
N VAL A 181 11.08 2.42 3.39
CA VAL A 181 12.23 2.83 2.57
C VAL A 181 13.53 2.31 3.17
N LEU A 182 13.67 2.40 4.51
CA LEU A 182 14.84 1.87 5.22
C LEU A 182 14.92 0.34 5.10
N ALA A 183 13.80 -0.38 5.23
CA ALA A 183 13.76 -1.83 5.02
C ALA A 183 14.20 -2.21 3.60
N GLY A 184 13.75 -1.48 2.59
CA GLY A 184 14.19 -1.63 1.22
C GLY A 184 15.67 -1.38 1.01
N GLU A 185 16.23 -0.38 1.67
CA GLU A 185 17.64 -0.08 1.60
C GLU A 185 18.49 -1.18 2.24
N ILE A 186 18.07 -1.71 3.41
CA ILE A 186 18.72 -2.86 4.07
C ILE A 186 18.73 -4.08 3.14
N HIS A 187 17.61 -4.37 2.48
CA HIS A 187 17.53 -5.46 1.50
C HIS A 187 18.45 -5.23 0.31
N ARG A 188 18.45 -4.02 -0.27
CA ARG A 188 19.27 -3.64 -1.42
C ARG A 188 20.78 -3.78 -1.15
N MET A 189 21.21 -3.53 0.09
CA MET A 189 22.60 -3.64 0.53
C MET A 189 22.98 -5.06 1.00
N SER A 190 22.05 -6.02 0.95
CA SER A 190 22.27 -7.39 1.45
C SER A 190 22.73 -8.34 0.35
N ASP A 191 23.23 -9.51 0.76
CA ASP A 191 23.57 -10.62 -0.15
C ASP A 191 22.34 -11.19 -0.87
N ARG A 192 21.13 -10.87 -0.36
CA ARG A 192 19.84 -11.24 -0.94
C ARG A 192 19.24 -10.16 -1.86
N SER A 193 20.00 -9.13 -2.23
CA SER A 193 19.53 -7.98 -3.04
C SER A 193 18.94 -8.35 -4.40
N LEU A 194 19.38 -9.47 -4.99
CA LEU A 194 18.83 -10.02 -6.23
C LEU A 194 17.70 -11.02 -6.02
N ARG A 195 17.33 -11.29 -4.78
CA ARG A 195 16.25 -12.21 -4.41
C ARG A 195 14.96 -11.43 -4.11
N PRO A 196 13.80 -12.09 -4.04
CA PRO A 196 12.56 -11.40 -3.77
C PRO A 196 12.56 -10.74 -2.38
N MET A 197 12.03 -9.53 -2.29
CA MET A 197 11.58 -8.92 -1.04
C MET A 197 10.05 -8.87 -1.05
N VAL A 198 9.45 -9.61 -0.14
CA VAL A 198 7.99 -9.69 0.01
C VAL A 198 7.59 -8.80 1.17
N CYS A 199 6.75 -7.79 0.89
CA CYS A 199 6.25 -6.85 1.89
C CYS A 199 4.84 -7.26 2.32
N VAL A 200 4.58 -7.19 3.62
CA VAL A 200 3.28 -7.46 4.23
C VAL A 200 2.99 -6.35 5.21
N ASP A 201 1.90 -5.64 4.99
CA ASP A 201 1.37 -4.67 5.96
C ASP A 201 0.36 -5.37 6.87
N ALA A 202 0.74 -5.59 8.12
CA ALA A 202 -0.10 -6.26 9.10
C ALA A 202 -1.34 -5.40 9.50
N GLY A 203 -1.31 -4.10 9.24
CA GLY A 203 -2.45 -3.21 9.48
C GLY A 203 -3.50 -3.23 8.37
N ALA A 204 -3.12 -3.65 7.17
CA ALA A 204 -4.01 -3.66 6.01
C ALA A 204 -4.79 -4.98 5.82
N ILE A 205 -4.35 -6.07 6.48
CA ILE A 205 -4.96 -7.39 6.34
C ILE A 205 -5.98 -7.60 7.46
N THR A 206 -7.20 -8.03 7.10
CA THR A 206 -8.21 -8.39 8.09
C THR A 206 -7.76 -9.62 8.89
N GLU A 207 -8.10 -9.67 10.17
CA GLU A 207 -7.70 -10.75 11.08
C GLU A 207 -8.05 -12.14 10.54
N THR A 208 -9.20 -12.30 9.92
CA THR A 208 -9.69 -13.57 9.35
C THR A 208 -8.88 -14.07 8.17
N LEU A 209 -8.25 -13.18 7.41
CA LEU A 209 -7.43 -13.54 6.24
C LEU A 209 -5.93 -13.57 6.57
N PHE A 210 -5.54 -13.03 7.71
CA PHE A 210 -4.13 -12.84 8.05
C PHE A 210 -3.32 -14.14 8.05
N GLU A 211 -3.88 -15.19 8.63
CA GLU A 211 -3.24 -16.50 8.69
C GLU A 211 -3.05 -17.11 7.30
N SER A 212 -4.10 -17.04 6.48
CA SER A 212 -4.09 -17.51 5.10
C SER A 212 -3.11 -16.72 4.20
N GLU A 213 -3.05 -15.41 4.36
CA GLU A 213 -2.10 -14.57 3.60
C GLU A 213 -0.65 -14.87 3.97
N LEU A 214 -0.33 -14.99 5.25
CA LEU A 214 1.05 -15.24 5.68
C LEU A 214 1.51 -16.66 5.37
N PHE A 215 0.71 -17.66 5.75
CA PHE A 215 1.14 -19.07 5.72
C PHE A 215 0.61 -19.85 4.52
N GLY A 216 -0.37 -19.28 3.78
CA GLY A 216 -1.07 -19.99 2.72
C GLY A 216 -2.17 -20.92 3.25
N HIS A 217 -2.97 -21.47 2.34
CA HIS A 217 -3.99 -22.46 2.65
C HIS A 217 -4.10 -23.50 1.54
N VAL A 218 -4.61 -24.67 1.87
CA VAL A 218 -5.02 -25.67 0.90
C VAL A 218 -6.51 -25.57 0.61
N LYS A 219 -6.91 -26.04 -0.56
CA LYS A 219 -8.32 -26.09 -0.95
C LYS A 219 -9.14 -26.80 0.12
N GLY A 220 -10.26 -26.20 0.54
CA GLY A 220 -11.16 -26.72 1.57
C GLY A 220 -10.75 -26.42 3.02
N ALA A 221 -9.71 -25.63 3.26
CA ALA A 221 -9.28 -25.25 4.60
C ALA A 221 -10.33 -24.43 5.37
N PHE A 222 -11.17 -23.68 4.67
CA PHE A 222 -12.34 -22.95 5.19
C PHE A 222 -13.38 -22.77 4.08
N THR A 223 -14.58 -22.27 4.41
CA THR A 223 -15.75 -22.21 3.51
C THR A 223 -15.48 -21.63 2.13
N ASP A 224 -14.61 -20.61 2.04
CA ASP A 224 -14.28 -19.92 0.79
C ASP A 224 -12.93 -20.34 0.18
N ALA A 225 -12.27 -21.35 0.72
CA ALA A 225 -11.00 -21.87 0.20
C ALA A 225 -11.22 -22.77 -1.03
N HIS A 226 -11.52 -22.17 -2.17
CA HIS A 226 -11.81 -22.92 -3.41
C HIS A 226 -10.58 -23.43 -4.14
N THR A 227 -9.40 -22.84 -3.89
CA THR A 227 -8.10 -23.20 -4.51
C THR A 227 -7.00 -23.17 -3.46
N ASP A 228 -5.87 -23.80 -3.76
CA ASP A 228 -4.66 -23.64 -2.95
C ASP A 228 -4.12 -22.21 -3.07
N HIS A 229 -3.65 -21.65 -1.96
CA HIS A 229 -3.02 -20.33 -1.91
C HIS A 229 -1.60 -20.41 -1.33
N VAL A 230 -0.65 -19.83 -2.04
CA VAL A 230 0.75 -19.75 -1.62
C VAL A 230 0.95 -18.54 -0.71
N GLY A 231 1.31 -18.77 0.55
CA GLY A 231 1.51 -17.74 1.55
C GLY A 231 2.75 -16.86 1.32
N LYS A 232 2.81 -15.71 2.01
CA LYS A 232 3.91 -14.75 1.91
C LYS A 232 5.26 -15.33 2.36
N PHE A 233 5.27 -16.23 3.32
CA PHE A 233 6.48 -16.94 3.73
C PHE A 233 7.08 -17.77 2.59
N GLU A 234 6.26 -18.51 1.86
CA GLU A 234 6.71 -19.28 0.71
C GLU A 234 7.17 -18.37 -0.44
N GLN A 235 6.43 -17.25 -0.69
CA GLN A 235 6.80 -16.27 -1.70
C GLN A 235 8.15 -15.61 -1.41
N ALA A 236 8.50 -15.42 -0.12
CA ALA A 236 9.75 -14.80 0.33
C ALA A 236 10.92 -15.80 0.40
N ASN A 237 10.70 -17.08 0.10
CA ASN A 237 11.72 -18.11 0.26
C ASN A 237 12.98 -17.82 -0.57
N GLY A 238 14.14 -17.92 0.07
CA GLY A 238 15.45 -17.54 -0.46
C GLY A 238 15.70 -16.01 -0.48
N GLY A 239 14.73 -15.19 -0.03
CA GLY A 239 14.77 -13.73 -0.08
C GLY A 239 14.57 -13.06 1.28
N THR A 240 13.84 -11.94 1.29
CA THR A 240 13.54 -11.14 2.47
C THR A 240 12.04 -11.02 2.67
N LEU A 241 11.57 -11.27 3.90
CA LEU A 241 10.20 -10.97 4.32
C LEU A 241 10.22 -9.67 5.14
N PHE A 242 9.48 -8.67 4.70
CA PHE A 242 9.27 -7.43 5.43
C PHE A 242 7.86 -7.42 6.02
N LEU A 243 7.76 -7.38 7.35
CA LEU A 243 6.50 -7.27 8.07
C LEU A 243 6.36 -5.86 8.62
N ASP A 244 5.55 -5.04 7.94
CA ASP A 244 5.22 -3.70 8.44
C ASP A 244 4.09 -3.77 9.46
N GLU A 245 4.13 -2.86 10.42
CA GLU A 245 3.18 -2.77 11.54
C GLU A 245 3.02 -4.10 12.32
N ILE A 246 4.17 -4.74 12.65
CA ILE A 246 4.22 -6.03 13.37
C ILE A 246 3.43 -6.03 14.69
N GLY A 247 3.27 -4.86 15.33
CA GLY A 247 2.46 -4.69 16.53
C GLY A 247 0.96 -4.84 16.33
N ASN A 248 0.49 -5.00 15.07
CA ASN A 248 -0.93 -5.25 14.75
C ASN A 248 -1.25 -6.75 14.59
N ILE A 249 -0.24 -7.64 14.68
CA ILE A 249 -0.49 -9.07 14.57
C ILE A 249 -1.33 -9.58 15.74
N PRO A 250 -2.47 -10.25 15.48
CA PRO A 250 -3.32 -10.80 16.52
C PRO A 250 -2.55 -11.75 17.46
N PRO A 251 -2.81 -11.72 18.79
CA PRO A 251 -2.05 -12.51 19.77
C PRO A 251 -1.99 -14.01 19.47
N HIS A 252 -3.07 -14.61 18.94
CA HIS A 252 -3.11 -16.02 18.61
C HIS A 252 -2.19 -16.40 17.42
N LEU A 253 -1.91 -15.45 16.50
CA LEU A 253 -1.01 -15.69 15.37
C LEU A 253 0.45 -15.42 15.70
N GLN A 254 0.74 -14.67 16.77
CA GLN A 254 2.11 -14.44 17.22
C GLN A 254 2.85 -15.74 17.57
N ALA A 255 2.14 -16.73 18.16
CA ALA A 255 2.69 -18.04 18.46
C ALA A 255 3.05 -18.84 17.19
N LYS A 256 2.20 -18.76 16.16
CA LYS A 256 2.44 -19.42 14.88
C LYS A 256 3.61 -18.76 14.13
N LEU A 257 3.68 -17.43 14.15
CA LEU A 257 4.80 -16.67 13.61
C LEU A 257 6.12 -17.07 14.30
N LEU A 258 6.14 -17.11 15.63
CA LEU A 258 7.32 -17.52 16.40
C LEU A 258 7.82 -18.92 15.99
N ARG A 259 6.90 -19.91 15.89
CA ARG A 259 7.24 -21.27 15.44
C ARG A 259 7.85 -21.28 14.03
N ALA A 260 7.28 -20.51 13.10
CA ALA A 260 7.81 -20.40 11.74
C ALA A 260 9.25 -19.84 11.73
N LEU A 261 9.53 -18.82 12.56
CA LEU A 261 10.85 -18.20 12.67
C LEU A 261 11.89 -19.07 13.41
N GLN A 262 11.45 -19.89 14.35
CA GLN A 262 12.34 -20.79 15.11
C GLN A 262 12.71 -22.03 14.30
N ASN A 263 11.71 -22.67 13.72
CA ASN A 263 11.86 -23.96 13.03
C ASN A 263 12.24 -23.79 11.55
N ARG A 264 12.22 -22.57 11.01
CA ARG A 264 12.43 -22.29 9.59
C ARG A 264 11.51 -23.13 8.68
N CYS A 265 10.30 -23.36 9.14
CA CYS A 265 9.28 -24.06 8.36
C CYS A 265 7.89 -23.52 8.69
N ILE A 266 6.99 -23.64 7.74
CA ILE A 266 5.59 -23.27 7.88
C ILE A 266 4.68 -24.45 7.54
N THR A 267 3.42 -24.35 7.96
CA THR A 267 2.34 -25.27 7.57
C THR A 267 1.19 -24.43 7.04
N ARG A 268 0.66 -24.78 5.87
CA ARG A 268 -0.51 -24.09 5.31
C ARG A 268 -1.75 -24.37 6.16
N VAL A 269 -2.69 -23.45 6.13
CA VAL A 269 -3.97 -23.64 6.81
C VAL A 269 -4.70 -24.83 6.16
N GLY A 270 -5.16 -25.76 7.00
CA GLY A 270 -5.83 -26.99 6.54
C GLY A 270 -4.91 -28.10 6.04
N ASP A 271 -3.58 -27.96 6.18
CA ASP A 271 -2.59 -28.97 5.82
C ASP A 271 -1.72 -29.33 7.03
N ASP A 272 -1.16 -30.53 7.05
CA ASP A 272 -0.19 -30.99 8.05
C ASP A 272 1.26 -31.01 7.52
N LYS A 273 1.44 -30.71 6.24
CA LYS A 273 2.74 -30.77 5.58
C LYS A 273 3.61 -29.58 5.99
N SER A 274 4.78 -29.90 6.56
CA SER A 274 5.81 -28.90 6.88
C SER A 274 6.57 -28.47 5.60
N ILE A 275 6.63 -27.18 5.33
CA ILE A 275 7.31 -26.59 4.19
C ILE A 275 8.52 -25.78 4.72
N PRO A 276 9.76 -26.17 4.38
CA PRO A 276 10.94 -25.42 4.80
C PRO A 276 11.00 -24.05 4.09
N VAL A 277 11.37 -23.01 4.85
CA VAL A 277 11.50 -21.64 4.35
C VAL A 277 12.81 -21.03 4.85
N ASP A 278 13.58 -20.47 3.93
CA ASP A 278 14.79 -19.71 4.23
C ASP A 278 14.52 -18.24 3.92
N ILE A 279 14.27 -17.44 4.95
CA ILE A 279 13.97 -16.02 4.82
C ILE A 279 14.87 -15.18 5.73
N ARG A 280 15.25 -13.99 5.25
CA ARG A 280 15.70 -12.90 6.11
C ARG A 280 14.48 -12.09 6.54
N LEU A 281 14.35 -11.82 7.84
CA LEU A 281 13.21 -11.08 8.39
C LEU A 281 13.59 -9.63 8.70
N ILE A 282 12.79 -8.69 8.24
CA ILE A 282 12.81 -7.28 8.66
C ILE A 282 11.41 -6.95 9.15
N CYS A 283 11.30 -6.36 10.34
CA CYS A 283 10.03 -5.93 10.92
C CYS A 283 10.00 -4.41 11.09
N ALA A 284 8.82 -3.81 11.00
CA ALA A 284 8.64 -2.40 11.34
C ALA A 284 7.39 -2.19 12.20
N THR A 285 7.42 -1.16 13.06
CA THR A 285 6.26 -0.76 13.85
C THR A 285 6.37 0.69 14.33
N ASN A 286 5.23 1.32 14.54
CA ASN A 286 5.11 2.60 15.23
C ASN A 286 4.74 2.43 16.72
N LYS A 287 4.42 1.19 17.17
CA LYS A 287 3.99 0.90 18.54
C LYS A 287 5.19 0.59 19.44
N ASP A 288 5.05 0.90 20.72
CA ASP A 288 5.99 0.46 21.74
C ASP A 288 5.73 -1.01 22.08
N LEU A 289 6.51 -1.91 21.44
CA LEU A 289 6.40 -3.34 21.69
C LEU A 289 6.77 -3.73 23.12
N LYS A 290 7.62 -2.96 23.82
CA LYS A 290 7.97 -3.24 25.23
C LYS A 290 6.76 -2.99 26.12
N GLN A 291 6.06 -1.88 25.88
CA GLN A 291 4.81 -1.60 26.58
C GLN A 291 3.74 -2.65 26.28
N MET A 292 3.61 -3.07 25.00
CA MET A 292 2.67 -4.11 24.61
C MET A 292 2.98 -5.46 25.26
N VAL A 293 4.26 -5.80 25.45
CA VAL A 293 4.68 -7.01 26.20
C VAL A 293 4.26 -6.89 27.66
N ALA A 294 4.48 -5.72 28.29
CA ALA A 294 4.07 -5.49 29.68
C ALA A 294 2.54 -5.60 29.87
N ASN A 295 1.76 -5.18 28.87
CA ASN A 295 0.30 -5.27 28.85
C ASN A 295 -0.23 -6.67 28.46
N GLY A 296 0.62 -7.61 28.03
CA GLY A 296 0.19 -8.93 27.55
C GLY A 296 -0.40 -8.94 26.13
N GLU A 297 -0.28 -7.84 25.39
CA GLU A 297 -0.77 -7.70 24.01
C GLU A 297 0.21 -8.27 22.97
N PHE A 298 1.49 -8.36 23.33
CA PHE A 298 2.56 -8.92 22.51
C PHE A 298 3.37 -9.96 23.29
N ARG A 299 3.70 -11.09 22.67
CA ARG A 299 4.45 -12.16 23.34
C ARG A 299 5.90 -11.76 23.51
N GLN A 300 6.41 -11.95 24.72
CA GLN A 300 7.79 -11.68 25.08
C GLN A 300 8.80 -12.51 24.28
N ASP A 301 8.49 -13.79 24.05
CA ASP A 301 9.36 -14.70 23.28
C ASP A 301 9.48 -14.28 21.81
N LEU A 302 8.38 -13.83 21.18
CA LEU A 302 8.40 -13.27 19.83
C LEU A 302 9.19 -11.95 19.79
N TYR A 303 8.98 -11.06 20.77
CA TYR A 303 9.73 -9.79 20.86
C TYR A 303 11.24 -10.04 20.84
N TYR A 304 11.77 -10.93 21.69
CA TYR A 304 13.20 -11.23 21.68
C TYR A 304 13.67 -11.88 20.38
N ARG A 305 12.82 -12.63 19.70
CA ARG A 305 13.17 -13.27 18.42
C ARG A 305 13.29 -12.27 17.27
N ILE A 306 12.48 -11.21 17.26
CA ILE A 306 12.48 -10.20 16.20
C ILE A 306 13.39 -9.02 16.50
N ASN A 307 13.73 -8.77 17.75
CA ASN A 307 14.55 -7.64 18.20
C ASN A 307 16.02 -8.05 18.38
N THR A 308 16.65 -8.56 17.29
CA THR A 308 18.10 -8.82 17.29
C THR A 308 18.86 -7.51 17.10
N PHE A 309 18.45 -6.68 16.14
CA PHE A 309 18.93 -5.32 15.95
C PHE A 309 17.74 -4.37 15.88
N GLU A 310 17.72 -3.38 16.77
CA GLU A 310 16.70 -2.32 16.77
C GLU A 310 17.28 -1.06 16.11
N LEU A 311 16.57 -0.55 15.09
CA LEU A 311 16.88 0.70 14.42
C LEU A 311 15.72 1.66 14.67
N HIS A 312 15.95 2.68 15.48
CA HIS A 312 14.96 3.72 15.71
C HIS A 312 15.10 4.83 14.67
N LEU A 313 14.06 5.03 13.85
CA LEU A 313 14.01 6.07 12.83
C LEU A 313 13.39 7.34 13.44
N PRO A 314 14.15 8.43 13.63
CA PRO A 314 13.68 9.63 14.31
C PRO A 314 12.58 10.33 13.50
N ALA A 315 11.73 11.08 14.19
CA ALA A 315 10.72 11.91 13.56
C ALA A 315 11.36 13.04 12.73
N LEU A 316 10.65 13.54 11.71
CA LEU A 316 11.19 14.58 10.80
C LEU A 316 11.54 15.87 11.55
N ARG A 317 10.79 16.22 12.61
CA ARG A 317 11.09 17.36 13.49
C ARG A 317 12.40 17.23 14.27
N GLU A 318 12.95 16.02 14.42
CA GLU A 318 14.24 15.77 15.07
C GLU A 318 15.42 15.78 14.09
N ARG A 319 15.14 15.89 12.78
CA ARG A 319 16.10 15.95 11.68
C ARG A 319 15.74 17.05 10.68
N THR A 320 15.58 18.26 11.20
CA THR A 320 15.11 19.43 10.43
C THR A 320 16.06 19.84 9.30
N ASP A 321 17.34 19.44 9.37
CA ASP A 321 18.33 19.58 8.30
C ASP A 321 17.98 18.80 7.03
N GLU A 322 17.14 17.77 7.13
CA GLU A 322 16.69 16.97 6.00
C GLU A 322 15.46 17.56 5.29
N ILE A 323 14.73 18.49 5.91
CA ILE A 323 13.49 19.05 5.35
C ILE A 323 13.74 19.72 4.00
N ALA A 324 14.77 20.55 3.90
CA ALA A 324 15.09 21.24 2.66
C ALA A 324 15.44 20.29 1.51
N PRO A 325 16.42 19.38 1.65
CA PRO A 325 16.78 18.49 0.56
C PRO A 325 15.66 17.46 0.22
N LEU A 326 14.84 17.05 1.20
CA LEU A 326 13.67 16.21 0.94
C LEU A 326 12.61 16.98 0.14
N ALA A 327 12.32 18.23 0.50
CA ALA A 327 11.38 19.06 -0.22
C ALA A 327 11.84 19.29 -1.67
N GLU A 328 13.11 19.62 -1.91
CA GLU A 328 13.69 19.76 -3.25
C GLU A 328 13.58 18.47 -4.06
N MET A 329 13.87 17.32 -3.44
CA MET A 329 13.71 16.00 -4.08
C MET A 329 12.25 15.74 -4.48
N PHE A 330 11.29 16.08 -3.62
CA PHE A 330 9.86 15.93 -3.93
C PHE A 330 9.40 16.90 -5.01
N ILE A 331 9.86 18.15 -4.99
CA ILE A 331 9.56 19.11 -6.07
C ILE A 331 10.04 18.56 -7.42
N ALA A 332 11.29 18.13 -7.51
CA ALA A 332 11.83 17.57 -8.75
C ALA A 332 11.01 16.35 -9.24
N LYS A 333 10.65 15.45 -8.30
CA LYS A 333 9.83 14.27 -8.58
C LYS A 333 8.45 14.65 -9.12
N PHE A 334 7.76 15.56 -8.45
CA PHE A 334 6.38 15.94 -8.82
C PHE A 334 6.34 16.87 -10.03
N ALA A 335 7.34 17.75 -10.20
CA ALA A 335 7.51 18.55 -11.41
C ALA A 335 7.62 17.65 -12.66
N GLN A 336 8.44 16.59 -12.59
CA GLN A 336 8.53 15.59 -13.66
C GLN A 336 7.21 14.84 -13.87
N LYS A 337 6.56 14.39 -12.78
CA LYS A 337 5.30 13.62 -12.83
C LYS A 337 4.17 14.42 -13.49
N TYR A 338 4.04 15.70 -13.13
CA TYR A 338 2.95 16.58 -13.57
C TYR A 338 3.34 17.50 -14.73
N ARG A 339 4.56 17.35 -15.28
CA ARG A 339 5.10 18.15 -16.39
C ARG A 339 5.04 19.67 -16.10
N ARG A 340 5.39 20.04 -14.88
CA ARG A 340 5.50 21.43 -14.43
C ARG A 340 6.97 21.85 -14.47
N ASP A 341 7.21 23.12 -14.82
CA ASP A 341 8.56 23.71 -14.71
C ASP A 341 8.69 24.39 -13.35
N MET A 342 9.39 23.69 -12.43
CA MET A 342 9.55 24.15 -11.04
C MET A 342 11.03 24.35 -10.74
N LYS A 343 11.38 25.56 -10.24
CA LYS A 343 12.77 25.94 -9.92
C LYS A 343 13.16 25.71 -8.46
N GLY A 344 12.20 25.41 -7.58
CA GLY A 344 12.48 25.15 -6.16
C GLY A 344 11.52 25.86 -5.20
N LEU A 345 12.04 26.20 -4.02
CA LEU A 345 11.32 26.87 -2.92
C LEU A 345 11.86 28.28 -2.69
N SER A 346 10.99 29.22 -2.32
CA SER A 346 11.42 30.51 -1.78
C SER A 346 12.00 30.34 -0.36
N ALA A 347 12.75 31.33 0.12
CA ALA A 347 13.32 31.31 1.45
C ALA A 347 12.23 31.26 2.54
N GLU A 348 11.16 32.03 2.34
CA GLU A 348 10.00 32.07 3.24
C GLU A 348 9.26 30.73 3.28
N ALA A 349 9.10 30.09 2.13
CA ALA A 349 8.50 28.75 2.05
C ALA A 349 9.34 27.71 2.80
N LEU A 350 10.65 27.76 2.64
CA LEU A 350 11.56 26.86 3.34
C LEU A 350 11.54 27.07 4.87
N GLU A 351 11.48 28.31 5.32
CA GLU A 351 11.37 28.64 6.74
C GLU A 351 10.05 28.11 7.33
N LEU A 352 8.95 28.27 6.60
CA LEU A 352 7.64 27.72 6.97
C LEU A 352 7.70 26.19 7.13
N LEU A 353 8.32 25.49 6.18
CA LEU A 353 8.48 24.02 6.24
C LEU A 353 9.35 23.58 7.43
N ARG A 354 10.40 24.32 7.76
CA ARG A 354 11.30 23.99 8.88
C ARG A 354 10.64 24.17 10.25
N ASN A 355 9.73 25.12 10.37
CA ASN A 355 9.06 25.46 11.64
C ASN A 355 7.84 24.56 11.91
N HIS A 356 7.43 23.72 10.96
CA HIS A 356 6.29 22.83 11.14
C HIS A 356 6.66 21.54 11.89
N SER A 357 5.73 21.03 12.69
CA SER A 357 5.94 19.83 13.55
C SER A 357 5.97 18.50 12.81
N TRP A 358 5.40 18.44 11.61
CA TRP A 358 5.35 17.26 10.75
C TRP A 358 4.87 15.98 11.47
N SER A 359 3.68 16.01 12.04
CA SER A 359 3.09 14.85 12.73
C SER A 359 2.96 13.61 11.84
N GLY A 360 2.74 13.79 10.54
CA GLY A 360 2.76 12.73 9.53
C GLY A 360 4.13 12.54 8.86
N ASN A 361 5.18 13.19 9.37
CA ASN A 361 6.58 13.04 8.95
C ASN A 361 6.79 13.27 7.44
N ILE A 362 7.61 12.42 6.79
CA ILE A 362 7.96 12.55 5.37
C ILE A 362 6.72 12.35 4.47
N ARG A 363 5.74 11.53 4.91
CA ARG A 363 4.50 11.32 4.14
C ARG A 363 3.67 12.61 4.08
N GLU A 364 3.57 13.34 5.18
CA GLU A 364 2.90 14.63 5.24
C GLU A 364 3.64 15.68 4.41
N LEU A 365 4.98 15.78 4.54
CA LEU A 365 5.81 16.67 3.74
C LEU A 365 5.64 16.39 2.23
N SER A 366 5.69 15.12 1.83
CA SER A 366 5.51 14.71 0.44
C SER A 366 4.15 15.15 -0.12
N ASN A 367 3.07 14.93 0.65
CA ASN A 367 1.72 15.32 0.25
C ASN A 367 1.56 16.85 0.17
N CYS A 368 2.16 17.58 1.11
CA CYS A 368 2.18 19.04 1.11
C CYS A 368 2.86 19.60 -0.15
N ILE A 369 4.05 19.09 -0.48
CA ILE A 369 4.78 19.49 -1.68
C ILE A 369 4.06 19.07 -2.96
N GLU A 370 3.45 17.87 -3.00
CA GLU A 370 2.67 17.42 -4.17
C GLU A 370 1.52 18.37 -4.47
N LYS A 371 0.75 18.76 -3.45
CA LYS A 371 -0.33 19.75 -3.60
C LYS A 371 0.20 21.11 -4.07
N ALA A 372 1.27 21.61 -3.45
CA ALA A 372 1.88 22.86 -3.83
C ALA A 372 2.31 22.88 -5.29
N VAL A 373 2.98 21.84 -5.78
CA VAL A 373 3.41 21.71 -7.19
C VAL A 373 2.21 21.65 -8.15
N ILE A 374 1.10 21.03 -7.76
CA ILE A 374 -0.11 20.95 -8.61
C ILE A 374 -0.80 22.32 -8.70
N LEU A 375 -0.94 23.02 -7.58
CA LEU A 375 -1.76 24.23 -7.46
C LEU A 375 -1.00 25.52 -7.79
N SER A 376 0.33 25.53 -7.65
CA SER A 376 1.13 26.74 -7.92
C SER A 376 1.04 27.14 -9.40
N GLU A 377 0.88 28.42 -9.65
CA GLU A 377 0.95 29.04 -10.98
C GLU A 377 2.37 29.52 -11.33
N ASN A 378 3.27 29.53 -10.34
CA ASN A 378 4.63 30.03 -10.46
C ASN A 378 5.65 28.90 -10.59
N GLU A 379 6.82 29.22 -11.15
CA GLU A 379 7.96 28.29 -11.23
C GLU A 379 8.68 28.09 -9.88
N LEU A 380 8.43 28.96 -8.90
CA LEU A 380 9.01 28.94 -7.55
C LEU A 380 7.88 28.81 -6.52
N LEU A 381 7.92 27.79 -5.68
CA LEU A 381 6.95 27.63 -4.61
C LEU A 381 7.18 28.67 -3.52
N THR A 382 6.16 29.46 -3.23
CA THR A 382 6.14 30.50 -2.19
C THR A 382 5.45 29.98 -0.92
N ALA A 383 5.52 30.74 0.17
CA ALA A 383 4.80 30.40 1.40
C ALA A 383 3.26 30.35 1.20
N ALA A 384 2.72 31.10 0.22
CA ALA A 384 1.31 31.08 -0.11
C ALA A 384 0.86 29.77 -0.83
N ASP A 385 1.79 29.11 -1.53
CA ASP A 385 1.51 27.83 -2.21
C ASP A 385 1.54 26.63 -1.23
N ILE A 386 2.10 26.82 -0.03
CA ILE A 386 2.27 25.79 0.98
C ILE A 386 1.09 25.77 1.94
N GLU A 387 0.17 24.87 1.70
CA GLU A 387 -0.97 24.65 2.58
C GLU A 387 -0.56 23.71 3.73
N ILE A 388 -0.06 24.29 4.82
CA ILE A 388 0.16 23.54 6.07
C ILE A 388 -1.14 23.60 6.85
N VAL A 389 -1.79 22.43 6.98
CA VAL A 389 -2.88 22.31 7.95
C VAL A 389 -2.22 22.42 9.33
N PRO A 390 -2.48 23.50 10.10
CA PRO A 390 -1.93 23.59 11.43
C PRO A 390 -2.32 22.29 12.14
N ALA A 391 -1.31 21.58 12.68
CA ALA A 391 -1.60 20.46 13.57
C ALA A 391 -2.68 21.01 14.50
N ARG A 392 -3.89 20.45 14.44
CA ARG A 392 -4.86 20.73 15.48
C ARG A 392 -4.06 20.50 16.73
N ALA A 393 -3.76 21.61 17.42
CA ALA A 393 -3.38 21.49 18.79
C ALA A 393 -4.48 20.61 19.37
N SER A 394 -4.20 19.34 19.50
CA SER A 394 -4.87 18.51 20.46
C SER A 394 -4.53 19.25 21.72
N GLY A 395 -5.38 20.21 22.07
CA GLY A 395 -5.46 20.72 23.41
C GLY A 395 -5.87 19.49 24.24
N SER A 396 -4.92 18.58 24.41
CA SER A 396 -4.86 17.77 25.57
C SER A 396 -4.78 18.81 26.67
N ILE A 397 -5.90 19.12 27.27
CA ILE A 397 -5.93 19.60 28.63
C ILE A 397 -5.06 18.54 29.29
N GLU A 398 -3.82 18.92 29.68
CA GLU A 398 -3.01 18.08 30.53
C GLU A 398 -3.83 17.91 31.82
N VAL A 399 -4.61 16.85 31.85
CA VAL A 399 -5.25 16.39 33.09
C VAL A 399 -4.08 15.78 33.87
N SER A 400 -3.47 16.60 34.70
CA SER A 400 -2.52 16.05 35.68
C SER A 400 -3.32 15.04 36.50
N SER A 401 -2.72 13.89 36.77
CA SER A 401 -3.35 12.78 37.53
C SER A 401 -3.83 13.18 38.94
N THR A 402 -3.70 14.43 39.30
CA THR A 402 -4.10 15.07 40.56
C THR A 402 -5.27 16.03 40.39
N ASP A 403 -5.71 16.40 39.18
CA ASP A 403 -6.83 17.32 38.98
C ASP A 403 -8.18 16.66 39.35
N THR A 404 -8.97 17.34 40.14
CA THR A 404 -10.35 16.90 40.44
C THR A 404 -11.25 17.10 39.19
N LEU A 405 -12.38 16.41 39.15
CA LEU A 405 -13.35 16.55 38.06
C LEU A 405 -13.83 18.01 37.90
N GLU A 406 -13.93 18.72 39.01
CA GLU A 406 -14.35 20.14 39.05
C GLU A 406 -13.27 21.08 38.41
N GLU A 407 -12.01 20.85 38.72
CA GLU A 407 -10.90 21.63 38.16
C GLU A 407 -10.76 21.37 36.66
N THR A 408 -10.95 20.14 36.22
CA THR A 408 -10.92 19.78 34.80
C THR A 408 -12.06 20.46 34.04
N GLU A 409 -13.24 20.47 34.63
CA GLU A 409 -14.44 21.10 34.08
C GLU A 409 -14.26 22.63 33.98
N GLU A 410 -13.73 23.28 35.02
CA GLU A 410 -13.41 24.71 35.01
C GLU A 410 -12.42 25.07 33.92
N LYS A 411 -11.33 24.32 33.77
CA LYS A 411 -10.31 24.51 32.74
C LYS A 411 -10.95 24.37 31.34
N ALA A 412 -11.80 23.38 31.12
CA ALA A 412 -12.49 23.17 29.85
C ALA A 412 -13.42 24.33 29.48
N ILE A 413 -14.16 24.87 30.45
CA ILE A 413 -15.06 26.02 30.25
C ILE A 413 -14.24 27.28 29.95
N ARG A 414 -13.16 27.56 30.70
CA ARG A 414 -12.28 28.72 30.45
C ARG A 414 -11.63 28.66 29.07
N ALA A 415 -11.15 27.49 28.68
CA ALA A 415 -10.57 27.29 27.35
C ALA A 415 -11.60 27.50 26.22
N ALA A 416 -12.81 27.01 26.38
CA ALA A 416 -13.88 27.21 25.41
C ALA A 416 -14.33 28.69 25.34
N MET A 417 -14.40 29.38 26.47
CA MET A 417 -14.71 30.83 26.54
C MET A 417 -13.64 31.66 25.78
N ALA A 418 -12.36 31.37 26.02
CA ALA A 418 -11.27 32.04 25.33
C ALA A 418 -11.30 31.77 23.80
N ARG A 419 -11.54 30.49 23.42
CA ARG A 419 -11.59 30.07 22.01
C ARG A 419 -12.70 30.72 21.20
N PHE A 420 -13.86 30.93 21.80
CA PHE A 420 -15.04 31.48 21.12
C PHE A 420 -15.34 32.95 21.50
N GLY A 421 -14.33 33.67 22.07
CA GLY A 421 -14.43 35.10 22.39
C GLY A 421 -15.63 35.46 23.25
N GLY A 422 -16.04 34.58 24.18
CA GLY A 422 -17.17 34.81 25.06
C GLY A 422 -18.55 34.52 24.45
N ASN A 423 -18.64 33.97 23.24
CA ASN A 423 -19.92 33.63 22.62
C ASN A 423 -20.53 32.38 23.28
N LEU A 424 -21.42 32.61 24.26
CA LEU A 424 -22.04 31.57 25.09
C LEU A 424 -22.78 30.50 24.27
N SER A 425 -23.32 30.84 23.11
CA SER A 425 -24.01 29.88 22.24
C SER A 425 -23.05 28.87 21.61
N MET A 426 -21.90 29.37 21.15
CA MET A 426 -20.84 28.54 20.57
C MET A 426 -20.14 27.72 21.65
N VAL A 427 -19.91 28.29 22.81
CA VAL A 427 -19.32 27.60 23.98
C VAL A 427 -20.21 26.45 24.44
N ALA A 428 -21.51 26.69 24.64
CA ALA A 428 -22.45 25.64 25.05
C ALA A 428 -22.51 24.49 24.04
N LYS A 429 -22.54 24.83 22.73
CA LYS A 429 -22.53 23.84 21.65
C LYS A 429 -21.23 23.04 21.61
N SER A 430 -20.08 23.67 21.83
CA SER A 430 -18.76 23.00 21.78
C SER A 430 -18.51 22.08 22.97
N LEU A 431 -19.13 22.36 24.10
CA LEU A 431 -19.08 21.55 25.31
C LEU A 431 -20.24 20.55 25.42
N GLU A 432 -21.12 20.49 24.42
CA GLU A 432 -22.31 19.60 24.36
C GLU A 432 -23.23 19.76 25.58
N ILE A 433 -23.34 20.96 26.15
CA ILE A 433 -24.22 21.28 27.28
C ILE A 433 -25.25 22.33 26.89
N SER A 434 -26.35 22.36 27.65
CA SER A 434 -27.36 23.38 27.45
C SER A 434 -26.89 24.76 27.92
N ARG A 435 -27.41 25.85 27.31
CA ARG A 435 -27.10 27.21 27.74
C ARG A 435 -27.40 27.44 29.25
N PRO A 436 -28.55 27.01 29.79
CA PRO A 436 -28.82 27.14 31.22
C PRO A 436 -27.78 26.42 32.10
N THR A 437 -27.32 25.24 31.66
CA THR A 437 -26.26 24.49 32.36
C THR A 437 -24.92 25.26 32.29
N LEU A 438 -24.57 25.86 31.16
CA LEU A 438 -23.38 26.69 31.04
C LEU A 438 -23.44 27.91 31.99
N TYR A 439 -24.55 28.62 32.04
CA TYR A 439 -24.72 29.74 32.96
C TYR A 439 -24.59 29.33 34.44
N ALA A 440 -25.15 28.22 34.84
CA ALA A 440 -25.00 27.69 36.18
C ALA A 440 -23.53 27.37 36.53
N LYS A 441 -22.78 26.82 35.56
CA LYS A 441 -21.36 26.49 35.71
C LYS A 441 -20.47 27.74 35.72
N LEU A 442 -20.73 28.73 34.86
CA LEU A 442 -20.03 30.04 34.88
C LEU A 442 -20.20 30.71 36.23
N LYS A 443 -21.42 30.69 36.81
CA LYS A 443 -21.69 31.23 38.13
C LYS A 443 -20.98 30.43 39.25
N LYS A 444 -20.91 29.10 39.11
CA LYS A 444 -20.24 28.22 40.09
C LYS A 444 -18.73 28.49 40.14
N TYR A 445 -18.09 28.67 38.96
CA TYR A 445 -16.62 28.85 38.83
C TYR A 445 -16.18 30.32 38.76
N ASN A 446 -17.09 31.26 38.91
CA ASN A 446 -16.84 32.70 38.92
C ASN A 446 -16.12 33.18 37.63
N ILE A 447 -16.58 32.71 36.48
CA ILE A 447 -16.04 32.96 35.13
C ILE A 447 -16.95 34.01 34.41
#